data_173f82178ce62b66348272953a140e24
#
_entry.id   173f82178ce62b66348272953a140e24
#
_cell.length_a   1.000
_cell.length_b   1.000
_cell.length_c   1.000
_cell.angle_alpha   90.00
_cell.angle_beta   90.00
_cell.angle_gamma   90.00
#
_symmetry.space_group_name_H-M   'P 1'
#
loop_
_entity.id
_entity.type
_entity.pdbx_description
1 polymer ?
#
loop_
_entity_poly.entity_id
_entity_poly.type
_entity_poly.pdbx_seq_one_letter_code
_entity_poly.pdbx_strand_id
1 'polypeptide(L)'
;MTPNLKSFIIYSSSIFVLFLAISFSFSRPNYYRIQQLKLSLNSRHPTFFQSLLSFLLKTPNPDQSHSPNPISRAPHCVLWMAPFLSGGGYSSEAWSYVLALNEYMKSLEKPSFKLAIDQHGDLESLEFWEGLPQDIRNLAIRLYQTECRINETIVVCHSEPGAWYPPLFETIPCPPTGYHNFMFVIGRTMFESDRLTSQHVKRCNRMDSVWVPTDFHVSTFVQSGVDPAKVVKVVQPIDVNFFDPSKYEPLDIASEGNLVLGAKIPNSNPRKEFVFLSVFKWEFRKGWDVLLKAYLREFSSDDGVVLYLLTNPYHSSRDFDNKIVQFVEDSHMERPVNGWASVCVIDTHIAQVDLPKLYKAADAFVLPSRGEGWGRPIVEAMAMSLPVITTNWSGPTEYLTEENSYPLPVDRMSEVTEGPFKGHLWAEPSVIELQALMRHVISNAEEAKAKGKQARKDMIRRFSPEVVAGMITGHIQNIIDR
;
A
#
# COMPACT_ATOMS: atom_id res chain seq x y z
N MET A 1 -44.84 -21.97 -25.40
CA MET A 1 -43.43 -22.20 -25.02
C MET A 1 -43.17 -21.54 -23.67
N THR A 2 -42.95 -22.32 -22.66
CA THR A 2 -42.82 -21.90 -21.26
C THR A 2 -41.46 -21.21 -20.99
N PRO A 3 -41.38 -20.28 -20.05
CA PRO A 3 -40.15 -19.51 -19.78
C PRO A 3 -38.91 -20.35 -19.45
N ASN A 4 -39.09 -21.58 -19.01
CA ASN A 4 -37.98 -22.47 -18.60
C ASN A 4 -37.14 -23.05 -19.77
N LEU A 5 -37.63 -23.02 -21.01
CA LEU A 5 -36.90 -23.57 -22.15
C LEU A 5 -35.84 -22.57 -22.69
N LYS A 6 -36.11 -21.26 -22.57
CA LYS A 6 -35.13 -20.23 -22.98
C LYS A 6 -33.92 -20.14 -22.03
N SER A 7 -34.14 -20.30 -20.74
CA SER A 7 -33.02 -20.33 -19.74
C SER A 7 -32.14 -21.57 -19.95
N PHE A 8 -32.70 -22.72 -20.29
CA PHE A 8 -31.92 -23.93 -20.51
C PHE A 8 -31.03 -23.84 -21.78
N ILE A 9 -31.53 -23.20 -22.84
CA ILE A 9 -30.75 -23.00 -24.09
C ILE A 9 -29.61 -22.02 -23.90
N ILE A 10 -29.81 -20.96 -23.11
CA ILE A 10 -28.77 -19.98 -22.82
C ILE A 10 -27.64 -20.60 -21.94
N TYR A 11 -28.01 -21.43 -20.96
CA TYR A 11 -27.03 -22.15 -20.13
C TYR A 11 -26.24 -23.21 -20.93
N SER A 12 -26.92 -23.95 -21.81
CA SER A 12 -26.30 -24.95 -22.68
C SER A 12 -25.29 -24.31 -23.66
N SER A 13 -25.64 -23.18 -24.27
CA SER A 13 -24.76 -22.45 -25.19
C SER A 13 -23.52 -21.89 -24.50
N SER A 14 -23.65 -21.40 -23.28
CA SER A 14 -22.54 -20.88 -22.50
C SER A 14 -21.56 -21.98 -22.07
N ILE A 15 -22.04 -23.15 -21.72
CA ILE A 15 -21.23 -24.33 -21.39
C ILE A 15 -20.47 -24.85 -22.64
N PHE A 16 -21.11 -24.85 -23.82
CA PHE A 16 -20.48 -25.32 -25.06
C PHE A 16 -19.36 -24.39 -25.55
N VAL A 17 -19.56 -23.07 -25.42
CA VAL A 17 -18.52 -22.07 -25.72
C VAL A 17 -17.33 -22.18 -24.74
N LEU A 18 -17.61 -22.47 -23.47
CA LEU A 18 -16.59 -22.72 -22.46
C LEU A 18 -15.75 -23.97 -22.76
N PHE A 19 -16.42 -25.06 -23.22
CA PHE A 19 -15.75 -26.31 -23.63
C PHE A 19 -14.86 -26.12 -24.87
N LEU A 20 -15.28 -25.34 -25.86
CA LEU A 20 -14.49 -25.03 -27.05
C LEU A 20 -13.25 -24.18 -26.69
N ALA A 21 -13.39 -23.18 -25.81
CA ALA A 21 -12.26 -22.39 -25.34
C ALA A 21 -11.22 -23.23 -24.56
N ILE A 22 -11.68 -24.21 -23.78
CA ILE A 22 -10.85 -25.15 -23.05
C ILE A 22 -10.14 -26.11 -24.03
N SER A 23 -10.81 -26.61 -25.07
CA SER A 23 -10.22 -27.54 -26.05
C SER A 23 -9.11 -26.93 -26.88
N PHE A 24 -9.19 -25.63 -27.23
CA PHE A 24 -8.12 -24.92 -27.93
C PHE A 24 -6.90 -24.60 -27.04
N SER A 25 -7.05 -24.59 -25.71
CA SER A 25 -5.97 -24.35 -24.78
C SER A 25 -5.11 -25.59 -24.46
N PHE A 26 -5.59 -26.79 -24.79
CA PHE A 26 -4.94 -28.06 -24.48
C PHE A 26 -3.72 -28.42 -25.38
N SER A 27 -3.46 -27.65 -26.42
CA SER A 27 -2.38 -27.95 -27.36
C SER A 27 -0.98 -27.43 -26.97
N ARG A 28 -0.84 -26.79 -25.79
CA ARG A 28 0.47 -26.29 -25.31
C ARG A 28 0.74 -26.79 -23.87
N PRO A 29 1.43 -27.92 -23.68
CA PRO A 29 1.80 -28.39 -22.34
C PRO A 29 2.92 -27.53 -21.76
N ASN A 30 2.85 -27.22 -20.47
CA ASN A 30 3.86 -26.61 -19.60
C ASN A 30 3.85 -25.11 -19.38
N TYR A 31 2.75 -24.40 -19.53
CA TYR A 31 2.66 -23.01 -19.14
C TYR A 31 1.85 -22.82 -17.84
N TYR A 32 2.36 -21.99 -16.94
CA TYR A 32 1.73 -21.58 -15.67
C TYR A 32 0.25 -21.19 -15.85
N ARG A 33 -0.08 -20.50 -16.94
CA ARG A 33 -1.43 -20.02 -17.27
C ARG A 33 -2.49 -21.14 -17.39
N ILE A 34 -2.09 -22.33 -17.87
CA ILE A 34 -3.01 -23.46 -18.00
C ILE A 34 -3.39 -24.04 -16.63
N GLN A 35 -2.46 -24.01 -15.68
CA GLN A 35 -2.71 -24.48 -14.31
C GLN A 35 -3.58 -23.50 -13.52
N GLN A 36 -3.43 -22.19 -13.73
CA GLN A 36 -4.32 -21.19 -13.15
C GLN A 36 -5.76 -21.30 -13.66
N LEU A 37 -5.96 -21.50 -14.96
CA LEU A 37 -7.27 -21.76 -15.52
C LEU A 37 -7.93 -23.00 -14.89
N LYS A 38 -7.18 -24.07 -14.62
CA LYS A 38 -7.71 -25.27 -13.95
C LYS A 38 -8.08 -25.01 -12.49
N LEU A 39 -7.28 -24.24 -11.75
CA LEU A 39 -7.55 -23.86 -10.36
C LEU A 39 -8.75 -22.92 -10.25
N SER A 40 -8.88 -21.99 -11.19
CA SER A 40 -10.00 -21.05 -11.28
C SER A 40 -11.34 -21.72 -11.62
N LEU A 41 -11.33 -22.77 -12.47
CA LEU A 41 -12.55 -23.51 -12.81
C LEU A 41 -13.09 -24.33 -11.63
N ASN A 42 -12.25 -24.64 -10.64
CA ASN A 42 -12.68 -25.27 -9.37
C ASN A 42 -13.18 -24.27 -8.32
N SER A 43 -12.97 -22.95 -8.50
CA SER A 43 -13.55 -21.92 -7.64
C SER A 43 -14.99 -21.62 -8.08
N ARG A 44 -15.94 -21.58 -7.16
CA ARG A 44 -17.37 -21.35 -7.45
C ARG A 44 -17.71 -19.97 -8.02
N HIS A 45 -16.74 -19.04 -8.08
CA HIS A 45 -16.88 -17.72 -8.70
C HIS A 45 -15.62 -17.38 -9.48
N PRO A 46 -15.68 -17.15 -10.80
CA PRO A 46 -14.57 -16.58 -11.55
C PRO A 46 -14.28 -15.17 -11.01
N THR A 47 -13.01 -14.84 -10.78
CA THR A 47 -12.63 -13.49 -10.41
C THR A 47 -13.01 -12.52 -11.53
N PHE A 48 -13.35 -11.28 -11.18
CA PHE A 48 -13.71 -10.22 -12.15
C PHE A 48 -12.63 -10.07 -13.24
N PHE A 49 -11.36 -10.16 -12.87
CA PHE A 49 -10.22 -10.04 -13.78
C PHE A 49 -10.19 -11.18 -14.82
N GLN A 50 -10.56 -12.39 -14.43
CA GLN A 50 -10.71 -13.52 -15.36
C GLN A 50 -11.86 -13.30 -16.33
N SER A 51 -12.98 -12.72 -15.86
CA SER A 51 -14.12 -12.34 -16.70
C SER A 51 -13.77 -11.18 -17.64
N LEU A 52 -13.06 -10.16 -17.17
CA LEU A 52 -12.58 -9.03 -17.96
C LEU A 52 -11.58 -9.48 -19.02
N LEU A 53 -10.64 -10.35 -18.68
CA LEU A 53 -9.66 -10.90 -19.63
C LEU A 53 -10.30 -11.82 -20.66
N SER A 54 -11.30 -12.61 -20.29
CA SER A 54 -12.05 -13.41 -21.25
C SER A 54 -12.78 -12.54 -22.27
N PHE A 55 -13.20 -11.35 -21.87
CA PHE A 55 -13.82 -10.35 -22.76
C PHE A 55 -12.79 -9.67 -23.66
N LEU A 56 -11.61 -9.28 -23.12
CA LEU A 56 -10.55 -8.60 -23.86
C LEU A 56 -9.78 -9.54 -24.84
N LEU A 57 -9.72 -10.84 -24.53
CA LEU A 57 -9.08 -11.83 -25.39
C LEU A 57 -9.95 -12.24 -26.60
N LYS A 58 -11.20 -11.74 -26.71
CA LYS A 58 -12.11 -12.01 -27.85
C LYS A 58 -11.81 -11.18 -29.09
N THR A 59 -10.86 -10.26 -29.09
CA THR A 59 -10.43 -9.56 -30.29
C THR A 59 -9.19 -10.25 -30.87
N PRO A 60 -9.28 -10.99 -31.99
CA PRO A 60 -8.12 -11.56 -32.67
C PRO A 60 -7.36 -10.45 -33.37
N ASN A 61 -6.11 -10.26 -33.03
CA ASN A 61 -5.18 -9.47 -33.83
C ASN A 61 -4.51 -10.44 -34.85
N PRO A 62 -4.81 -10.37 -36.15
CA PRO A 62 -4.18 -11.23 -37.14
C PRO A 62 -2.95 -10.49 -37.67
N ASP A 63 -1.79 -10.72 -37.13
CA ASP A 63 -0.51 -10.61 -37.84
C ASP A 63 0.65 -10.62 -36.86
N GLN A 64 1.28 -11.77 -36.71
CA GLN A 64 2.75 -11.86 -36.56
C GLN A 64 3.20 -13.31 -36.75
N SER A 65 3.51 -13.62 -37.99
CA SER A 65 4.37 -14.76 -38.35
C SER A 65 5.81 -14.41 -37.95
N HIS A 66 6.33 -14.97 -36.87
CA HIS A 66 7.78 -14.94 -36.59
C HIS A 66 8.40 -16.31 -36.75
N SER A 67 9.39 -16.37 -37.68
CA SER A 67 10.31 -17.45 -37.87
C SER A 67 11.15 -17.71 -36.61
N PRO A 68 11.55 -18.94 -36.30
CA PRO A 68 12.38 -19.25 -35.14
C PRO A 68 13.82 -18.82 -35.39
N ASN A 69 14.29 -17.79 -34.72
CA ASN A 69 15.71 -17.43 -34.64
C ASN A 69 16.40 -18.21 -33.50
N PRO A 70 17.73 -18.43 -33.57
CA PRO A 70 18.45 -19.43 -32.81
C PRO A 70 18.45 -19.14 -31.31
N ILE A 71 18.44 -20.21 -30.54
CA ILE A 71 18.40 -20.39 -29.11
C ILE A 71 19.23 -19.34 -28.34
N SER A 72 18.71 -18.16 -28.14
CA SER A 72 19.05 -17.33 -27.01
C SER A 72 18.29 -17.90 -25.84
N ARG A 73 18.99 -18.29 -24.75
CA ARG A 73 18.36 -18.74 -23.51
C ARG A 73 17.35 -17.68 -23.10
N ALA A 74 16.06 -18.01 -23.10
CA ALA A 74 15.01 -17.05 -22.75
C ALA A 74 15.31 -16.51 -21.34
N PRO A 75 15.17 -15.21 -21.08
CA PRO A 75 15.44 -14.64 -19.76
C PRO A 75 14.53 -15.30 -18.72
N HIS A 76 15.04 -15.49 -17.49
CA HIS A 76 14.25 -15.95 -16.35
C HIS A 76 13.00 -15.10 -16.16
N CYS A 77 12.04 -15.59 -15.42
CA CYS A 77 10.80 -14.86 -15.15
C CYS A 77 10.69 -14.52 -13.66
N VAL A 78 10.29 -13.30 -13.36
CA VAL A 78 9.82 -12.90 -12.03
C VAL A 78 8.31 -12.73 -12.10
N LEU A 79 7.59 -13.63 -11.45
CA LEU A 79 6.14 -13.57 -11.31
C LEU A 79 5.80 -12.89 -9.98
N TRP A 80 5.33 -11.66 -10.04
CA TRP A 80 4.91 -10.91 -8.87
C TRP A 80 3.42 -11.11 -8.62
N MET A 81 3.08 -11.84 -7.55
CA MET A 81 1.70 -12.11 -7.15
C MET A 81 1.32 -11.23 -5.97
N ALA A 82 0.32 -10.37 -6.14
CA ALA A 82 -0.10 -9.38 -5.16
C ALA A 82 -1.57 -8.98 -5.36
N PRO A 83 -2.20 -8.29 -4.39
CA PRO A 83 -3.57 -7.82 -4.54
C PRO A 83 -3.66 -6.56 -5.42
N PHE A 84 -3.17 -6.63 -6.65
CA PHE A 84 -3.05 -5.50 -7.58
C PHE A 84 -4.36 -4.74 -7.82
N LEU A 85 -5.51 -5.39 -7.62
CA LEU A 85 -6.82 -4.84 -7.93
C LEU A 85 -7.64 -4.44 -6.69
N SER A 86 -7.07 -4.51 -5.48
CA SER A 86 -7.82 -4.25 -4.24
C SER A 86 -7.83 -2.77 -3.81
N GLY A 87 -6.85 -1.97 -4.23
CA GLY A 87 -6.67 -0.59 -3.77
C GLY A 87 -6.19 -0.47 -2.31
N GLY A 88 -5.86 -1.58 -1.66
CA GLY A 88 -5.33 -1.62 -0.30
C GLY A 88 -3.85 -1.24 -0.19
N GLY A 89 -3.29 -1.34 1.04
CA GLY A 89 -1.88 -1.03 1.30
C GLY A 89 -0.92 -1.93 0.53
N TYR A 90 -1.16 -3.24 0.51
CA TYR A 90 -0.37 -4.19 -0.27
C TYR A 90 -0.49 -3.97 -1.78
N SER A 91 -1.70 -3.56 -2.27
CA SER A 91 -1.90 -3.20 -3.68
C SER A 91 -1.02 -2.02 -4.08
N SER A 92 -1.11 -0.93 -3.33
CA SER A 92 -0.34 0.29 -3.55
C SER A 92 1.17 0.05 -3.48
N GLU A 93 1.62 -0.78 -2.54
CA GLU A 93 3.01 -1.21 -2.41
C GLU A 93 3.46 -2.02 -3.62
N ALA A 94 2.69 -3.03 -4.03
CA ALA A 94 3.01 -3.89 -5.16
C ALA A 94 3.15 -3.10 -6.47
N TRP A 95 2.21 -2.18 -6.70
CA TRP A 95 2.30 -1.27 -7.85
C TRP A 95 3.58 -0.43 -7.83
N SER A 96 3.97 0.09 -6.67
CA SER A 96 5.19 0.90 -6.57
C SER A 96 6.44 0.10 -6.95
N TYR A 97 6.54 -1.17 -6.56
CA TYR A 97 7.64 -2.06 -6.97
C TYR A 97 7.60 -2.42 -8.45
N VAL A 98 6.44 -2.81 -8.95
CA VAL A 98 6.29 -3.24 -10.34
C VAL A 98 6.55 -2.10 -11.31
N LEU A 99 6.07 -0.89 -11.01
CA LEU A 99 6.35 0.30 -11.81
C LEU A 99 7.84 0.64 -11.79
N ALA A 100 8.48 0.65 -10.61
CA ALA A 100 9.90 0.90 -10.47
C ALA A 100 10.75 -0.10 -11.26
N LEU A 101 10.45 -1.41 -11.13
CA LEU A 101 11.15 -2.47 -11.86
C LEU A 101 10.92 -2.37 -13.38
N ASN A 102 9.68 -2.12 -13.82
CA ASN A 102 9.37 -1.99 -15.24
C ASN A 102 10.16 -0.84 -15.90
N GLU A 103 10.28 0.31 -15.22
CA GLU A 103 11.07 1.43 -15.76
C GLU A 103 12.58 1.15 -15.68
N TYR A 104 13.06 0.59 -14.57
CA TYR A 104 14.46 0.23 -14.41
C TYR A 104 14.92 -0.78 -15.46
N MET A 105 14.12 -1.81 -15.73
CA MET A 105 14.44 -2.83 -16.75
C MET A 105 14.51 -2.26 -18.17
N LYS A 106 13.73 -1.21 -18.49
CA LYS A 106 13.82 -0.53 -19.80
C LYS A 106 15.15 0.21 -19.98
N SER A 107 15.81 0.62 -18.90
CA SER A 107 17.12 1.28 -18.95
C SER A 107 18.29 0.31 -19.16
N LEU A 108 18.05 -1.00 -19.00
CA LEU A 108 19.07 -2.04 -19.15
C LEU A 108 19.15 -2.50 -20.62
N GLU A 109 20.36 -2.63 -21.17
CA GLU A 109 20.57 -3.17 -22.52
C GLU A 109 20.09 -4.63 -22.65
N LYS A 110 20.31 -5.45 -21.62
CA LYS A 110 19.89 -6.86 -21.56
C LYS A 110 19.37 -7.19 -20.15
N PRO A 111 18.07 -7.09 -19.90
CA PRO A 111 17.51 -7.52 -18.63
C PRO A 111 17.66 -9.05 -18.47
N SER A 112 18.09 -9.48 -17.26
CA SER A 112 18.31 -10.90 -16.93
C SER A 112 17.02 -11.68 -16.71
N PHE A 113 15.92 -11.00 -16.49
CA PHE A 113 14.59 -11.58 -16.31
C PHE A 113 13.52 -10.74 -17.00
N LYS A 114 12.36 -11.33 -17.21
CA LYS A 114 11.12 -10.64 -17.59
C LYS A 114 10.18 -10.59 -16.41
N LEU A 115 9.35 -9.54 -16.34
CA LEU A 115 8.39 -9.31 -15.28
C LEU A 115 6.99 -9.78 -15.72
N ALA A 116 6.33 -10.53 -14.86
CA ALA A 116 4.93 -10.91 -14.96
C ALA A 116 4.23 -10.57 -13.67
N ILE A 117 2.92 -10.32 -13.71
CA ILE A 117 2.09 -10.10 -12.52
C ILE A 117 0.90 -11.04 -12.50
N ASP A 118 0.37 -11.28 -11.29
CA ASP A 118 -0.90 -11.98 -11.11
C ASP A 118 -1.60 -11.53 -9.83
N GLN A 119 -2.94 -11.65 -9.82
CA GLN A 119 -3.76 -11.30 -8.65
C GLN A 119 -3.61 -12.36 -7.56
N HIS A 120 -3.50 -11.92 -6.30
CA HIS A 120 -3.42 -12.77 -5.12
C HIS A 120 -3.72 -11.95 -3.85
N GLY A 121 -4.29 -12.55 -2.84
CA GLY A 121 -4.54 -11.91 -1.54
C GLY A 121 -5.94 -11.30 -1.46
N ASP A 122 -6.06 -9.98 -1.30
CA ASP A 122 -7.31 -9.28 -1.05
C ASP A 122 -8.28 -9.36 -2.23
N LEU A 123 -9.57 -9.09 -1.94
CA LEU A 123 -10.63 -9.03 -2.93
C LEU A 123 -10.40 -7.90 -3.94
N GLU A 124 -10.84 -8.14 -5.16
CA GLU A 124 -10.76 -7.19 -6.27
C GLU A 124 -11.81 -6.08 -6.13
N SER A 125 -11.45 -4.86 -6.54
CA SER A 125 -12.33 -3.70 -6.63
C SER A 125 -12.40 -3.18 -8.06
N LEU A 126 -13.60 -3.19 -8.64
CA LEU A 126 -13.85 -2.63 -9.96
C LEU A 126 -13.60 -1.12 -9.97
N GLU A 127 -14.05 -0.42 -8.94
CA GLU A 127 -13.86 1.02 -8.79
C GLU A 127 -12.37 1.40 -8.78
N PHE A 128 -11.55 0.63 -8.06
CA PHE A 128 -10.11 0.83 -8.07
C PHE A 128 -9.51 0.61 -9.47
N TRP A 129 -9.91 -0.48 -10.16
CA TRP A 129 -9.43 -0.75 -11.52
C TRP A 129 -9.79 0.36 -12.50
N GLU A 130 -11.04 0.84 -12.46
CA GLU A 130 -11.52 1.91 -13.34
C GLU A 130 -10.84 3.25 -13.03
N GLY A 131 -10.48 3.48 -11.77
CA GLY A 131 -9.74 4.67 -11.32
C GLY A 131 -8.26 4.69 -11.71
N LEU A 132 -7.68 3.53 -12.11
CA LEU A 132 -6.29 3.50 -12.55
C LEU A 132 -6.09 4.24 -13.88
N PRO A 133 -4.99 5.00 -14.06
CA PRO A 133 -4.60 5.59 -15.34
C PRO A 133 -4.55 4.55 -16.46
N GLN A 134 -4.90 4.96 -17.69
CA GLN A 134 -5.01 4.04 -18.83
C GLN A 134 -3.68 3.35 -19.18
N ASP A 135 -2.55 4.04 -19.05
CA ASP A 135 -1.22 3.51 -19.27
C ASP A 135 -0.87 2.42 -18.23
N ILE A 136 -1.27 2.60 -16.96
CA ILE A 136 -1.11 1.60 -15.89
C ILE A 136 -1.98 0.37 -16.17
N ARG A 137 -3.25 0.57 -16.61
CA ARG A 137 -4.11 -0.56 -17.01
C ARG A 137 -3.53 -1.33 -18.20
N ASN A 138 -3.00 -0.64 -19.21
CA ASN A 138 -2.34 -1.25 -20.36
C ASN A 138 -1.08 -2.03 -19.93
N LEU A 139 -0.29 -1.47 -19.00
CA LEU A 139 0.86 -2.16 -18.41
C LEU A 139 0.43 -3.41 -17.66
N ALA A 140 -0.61 -3.33 -16.82
CA ALA A 140 -1.16 -4.46 -16.08
C ALA A 140 -1.53 -5.62 -17.02
N ILE A 141 -2.28 -5.33 -18.08
CA ILE A 141 -2.70 -6.33 -19.09
C ILE A 141 -1.48 -6.99 -19.73
N ARG A 142 -0.50 -6.20 -20.15
CA ARG A 142 0.73 -6.71 -20.77
C ARG A 142 1.52 -7.61 -19.83
N LEU A 143 1.73 -7.19 -18.59
CA LEU A 143 2.47 -7.95 -17.59
C LEU A 143 1.73 -9.25 -17.21
N TYR A 144 0.42 -9.19 -17.08
CA TYR A 144 -0.41 -10.38 -16.82
C TYR A 144 -0.33 -11.39 -17.99
N GLN A 145 -0.24 -10.91 -19.22
CA GLN A 145 -0.11 -11.75 -20.41
C GLN A 145 1.30 -12.33 -20.61
N THR A 146 2.29 -11.90 -19.81
CA THR A 146 3.65 -12.41 -19.91
C THR A 146 3.71 -13.89 -19.54
N GLU A 147 4.13 -14.74 -20.45
CA GLU A 147 4.26 -16.18 -20.22
C GLU A 147 5.57 -16.51 -19.49
N CYS A 148 5.47 -17.32 -18.42
CA CYS A 148 6.58 -17.79 -17.60
C CYS A 148 6.65 -19.32 -17.64
N ARG A 149 7.84 -19.89 -17.79
CA ARG A 149 8.08 -21.33 -17.57
C ARG A 149 8.27 -21.56 -16.07
N ILE A 150 7.51 -22.48 -15.49
CA ILE A 150 7.45 -22.67 -14.03
C ILE A 150 8.84 -22.86 -13.42
N ASN A 151 9.63 -23.78 -13.99
CA ASN A 151 10.98 -24.13 -13.49
C ASN A 151 12.06 -23.04 -13.70
N GLU A 152 11.77 -21.99 -14.46
CA GLU A 152 12.63 -20.81 -14.69
C GLU A 152 12.04 -19.55 -14.04
N THR A 153 11.04 -19.71 -13.15
CA THR A 153 10.29 -18.62 -12.55
C THR A 153 10.63 -18.45 -11.08
N ILE A 154 11.00 -17.23 -10.71
CA ILE A 154 11.04 -16.74 -9.34
C ILE A 154 9.67 -16.16 -9.02
N VAL A 155 8.99 -16.66 -8.00
CA VAL A 155 7.68 -16.16 -7.57
C VAL A 155 7.84 -15.25 -6.36
N VAL A 156 7.23 -14.06 -6.43
CA VAL A 156 7.12 -13.14 -5.29
C VAL A 156 5.68 -13.17 -4.78
N CYS A 157 5.45 -13.76 -3.61
CA CYS A 157 4.17 -13.79 -2.91
C CYS A 157 4.07 -12.53 -2.03
N HIS A 158 3.38 -11.50 -2.51
CA HIS A 158 3.32 -10.20 -1.88
C HIS A 158 1.95 -9.95 -1.23
N SER A 159 1.81 -10.36 0.01
CA SER A 159 0.57 -10.22 0.80
C SER A 159 0.84 -10.59 2.27
N GLU A 160 -0.22 -10.59 3.07
CA GLU A 160 -0.21 -11.23 4.38
C GLU A 160 0.11 -12.72 4.25
N PRO A 161 0.97 -13.32 5.11
CA PRO A 161 1.34 -14.73 5.05
C PRO A 161 0.16 -15.70 5.19
N GLY A 162 -0.97 -15.26 5.74
CA GLY A 162 -2.21 -16.04 5.80
C GLY A 162 -2.75 -16.44 4.41
N ALA A 163 -2.46 -15.64 3.39
CA ALA A 163 -2.84 -15.93 2.01
C ALA A 163 -1.85 -16.87 1.28
N TRP A 164 -0.66 -17.14 1.84
CA TRP A 164 0.34 -18.00 1.21
C TRP A 164 -0.02 -19.47 1.33
N TYR A 165 0.48 -20.28 0.38
CA TYR A 165 0.13 -21.69 0.26
C TYR A 165 0.56 -22.55 1.48
N PRO A 166 -0.33 -23.40 2.04
CA PRO A 166 -1.77 -23.40 1.85
C PRO A 166 -2.41 -22.23 2.60
N PRO A 167 -3.32 -21.47 1.95
CA PRO A 167 -3.91 -20.28 2.56
C PRO A 167 -4.79 -20.61 3.77
N LEU A 168 -4.93 -19.64 4.69
CA LEU A 168 -5.81 -19.76 5.87
C LEU A 168 -7.27 -19.41 5.57
N PHE A 169 -7.51 -18.75 4.44
CA PHE A 169 -8.83 -18.30 3.99
C PHE A 169 -8.94 -18.45 2.46
N GLU A 170 -10.14 -18.28 1.92
CA GLU A 170 -10.39 -18.43 0.48
C GLU A 170 -9.71 -17.30 -0.30
N THR A 171 -8.70 -17.64 -1.08
CA THR A 171 -7.95 -16.75 -1.97
C THR A 171 -7.19 -17.58 -3.01
N ILE A 172 -6.71 -16.93 -4.07
CA ILE A 172 -5.75 -17.54 -4.99
C ILE A 172 -4.44 -17.79 -4.23
N PRO A 173 -3.99 -19.05 -4.08
CA PRO A 173 -2.80 -19.35 -3.28
C PRO A 173 -1.52 -18.82 -3.95
N CYS A 174 -0.53 -18.42 -3.17
CA CYS A 174 0.80 -18.11 -3.66
C CYS A 174 1.87 -18.91 -2.86
N PRO A 175 2.75 -19.67 -3.52
CA PRO A 175 2.80 -19.94 -4.96
C PRO A 175 1.61 -20.83 -5.39
N PRO A 176 1.12 -20.69 -6.64
CA PRO A 176 -0.18 -21.27 -7.02
C PRO A 176 -0.21 -22.80 -7.12
N THR A 177 0.92 -23.43 -7.33
CA THR A 177 1.05 -24.89 -7.47
C THR A 177 1.90 -25.54 -6.37
N GLY A 178 2.13 -24.82 -5.26
CA GLY A 178 3.06 -25.24 -4.20
C GLY A 178 4.52 -24.88 -4.51
N TYR A 179 5.39 -25.08 -3.55
CA TYR A 179 6.75 -24.54 -3.55
C TYR A 179 7.72 -25.22 -4.53
N HIS A 180 7.55 -26.53 -4.76
CA HIS A 180 8.59 -27.36 -5.41
C HIS A 180 8.69 -27.22 -6.94
N ASN A 181 7.78 -26.53 -7.57
CA ASN A 181 7.73 -26.43 -9.03
C ASN A 181 8.45 -25.18 -9.57
N PHE A 182 8.67 -24.20 -8.72
CA PHE A 182 9.29 -22.92 -9.09
C PHE A 182 10.80 -22.94 -8.83
N MET A 183 11.54 -22.10 -9.55
CA MET A 183 12.98 -21.94 -9.35
C MET A 183 13.28 -21.41 -7.95
N PHE A 184 12.50 -20.44 -7.45
CA PHE A 184 12.66 -19.82 -6.15
C PHE A 184 11.35 -19.13 -5.72
N VAL A 185 11.03 -19.14 -4.43
CA VAL A 185 9.81 -18.54 -3.90
C VAL A 185 10.14 -17.54 -2.80
N ILE A 186 9.75 -16.29 -3.01
CA ILE A 186 9.96 -15.16 -2.11
C ILE A 186 8.61 -14.79 -1.49
N GLY A 187 8.56 -14.66 -0.17
CA GLY A 187 7.45 -14.03 0.52
C GLY A 187 7.76 -12.55 0.76
N ARG A 188 6.90 -11.63 0.32
CA ARG A 188 6.99 -10.21 0.65
C ARG A 188 5.87 -9.83 1.60
N THR A 189 6.20 -9.35 2.80
CA THR A 189 5.21 -9.03 3.83
C THR A 189 5.74 -8.07 4.89
N MET A 190 4.83 -7.58 5.74
CA MET A 190 5.11 -6.70 6.87
C MET A 190 3.98 -6.81 7.89
N PHE A 191 4.22 -6.35 9.12
CA PHE A 191 3.22 -6.27 10.18
C PHE A 191 3.35 -4.96 10.95
N GLU A 192 2.26 -4.57 11.60
CA GLU A 192 2.17 -3.32 12.36
C GLU A 192 2.23 -3.55 13.89
N SER A 193 2.56 -4.78 14.32
CA SER A 193 2.64 -5.17 15.73
C SER A 193 4.00 -5.80 16.07
N ASP A 194 4.20 -6.11 17.35
CA ASP A 194 5.47 -6.58 17.92
C ASP A 194 5.87 -8.00 17.53
N ARG A 195 4.97 -8.79 16.95
CA ARG A 195 5.20 -10.22 16.66
C ARG A 195 4.35 -10.76 15.52
N LEU A 196 4.68 -11.98 15.07
CA LEU A 196 3.87 -12.75 14.13
C LEU A 196 3.10 -13.85 14.88
N THR A 197 1.97 -14.27 14.32
CA THR A 197 1.30 -15.48 14.78
C THR A 197 2.10 -16.73 14.39
N SER A 198 1.94 -17.83 15.12
CA SER A 198 2.62 -19.11 14.80
C SER A 198 2.28 -19.64 13.40
N GLN A 199 1.08 -19.32 12.90
CA GLN A 199 0.65 -19.72 11.56
C GLN A 199 1.37 -18.93 10.47
N HIS A 200 1.65 -17.64 10.71
CA HIS A 200 2.44 -16.80 9.80
C HIS A 200 3.91 -17.24 9.79
N VAL A 201 4.50 -17.50 10.96
CA VAL A 201 5.88 -18.03 11.08
C VAL A 201 6.05 -19.31 10.27
N LYS A 202 5.10 -20.27 10.38
CA LYS A 202 5.16 -21.52 9.61
C LYS A 202 5.16 -21.29 8.10
N ARG A 203 4.43 -20.28 7.59
CA ARG A 203 4.38 -19.96 6.17
C ARG A 203 5.63 -19.22 5.71
N CYS A 204 6.12 -18.27 6.51
CA CYS A 204 7.41 -17.62 6.26
C CYS A 204 8.54 -18.64 6.13
N ASN A 205 8.61 -19.62 7.03
CA ASN A 205 9.65 -20.65 7.00
C ASN A 205 9.54 -21.64 5.82
N ARG A 206 8.43 -21.65 5.09
CA ARG A 206 8.29 -22.41 3.83
C ARG A 206 8.85 -21.69 2.61
N MET A 207 8.98 -20.36 2.66
CA MET A 207 9.57 -19.57 1.59
C MET A 207 11.08 -19.85 1.51
N ASP A 208 11.67 -19.67 0.33
CA ASP A 208 13.13 -19.69 0.18
C ASP A 208 13.74 -18.41 0.75
N SER A 209 13.04 -17.27 0.62
CA SER A 209 13.39 -16.01 1.24
C SER A 209 12.13 -15.23 1.66
N VAL A 210 12.25 -14.41 2.71
CA VAL A 210 11.18 -13.51 3.19
C VAL A 210 11.69 -12.08 3.16
N TRP A 211 11.10 -11.26 2.29
CA TRP A 211 11.43 -9.84 2.18
C TRP A 211 10.55 -9.00 3.10
N VAL A 212 11.19 -8.23 3.95
CA VAL A 212 10.54 -7.32 4.91
C VAL A 212 11.06 -5.88 4.71
N PRO A 213 10.26 -4.82 4.99
CA PRO A 213 10.65 -3.46 4.62
C PRO A 213 11.71 -2.81 5.49
N THR A 214 11.90 -3.23 6.74
CA THR A 214 12.66 -2.46 7.72
C THR A 214 13.45 -3.35 8.67
N ASP A 215 14.43 -2.79 9.37
CA ASP A 215 15.19 -3.50 10.43
C ASP A 215 14.28 -3.88 11.62
N PHE A 216 13.24 -3.08 11.90
CA PHE A 216 12.20 -3.46 12.85
C PHE A 216 11.57 -4.81 12.48
N HIS A 217 11.19 -4.99 11.22
CA HIS A 217 10.58 -6.25 10.76
C HIS A 217 11.59 -7.39 10.72
N VAL A 218 12.85 -7.15 10.36
CA VAL A 218 13.91 -8.17 10.47
C VAL A 218 13.95 -8.71 11.90
N SER A 219 14.03 -7.81 12.88
CA SER A 219 14.08 -8.18 14.30
C SER A 219 12.79 -8.90 14.75
N THR A 220 11.63 -8.35 14.43
CA THR A 220 10.33 -8.91 14.84
C THR A 220 10.07 -10.29 14.25
N PHE A 221 10.41 -10.50 12.96
CA PHE A 221 10.23 -11.79 12.29
C PHE A 221 11.15 -12.86 12.88
N VAL A 222 12.43 -12.54 13.07
CA VAL A 222 13.40 -13.45 13.67
C VAL A 222 13.03 -13.81 15.12
N GLN A 223 12.65 -12.82 15.93
CA GLN A 223 12.21 -13.04 17.32
C GLN A 223 10.93 -13.88 17.40
N SER A 224 10.06 -13.79 16.39
CA SER A 224 8.84 -14.63 16.29
C SER A 224 9.12 -16.07 15.86
N GLY A 225 10.33 -16.40 15.39
CA GLY A 225 10.74 -17.75 15.00
C GLY A 225 10.88 -17.98 13.49
N VAL A 226 10.95 -16.93 12.68
CA VAL A 226 11.33 -17.04 11.27
C VAL A 226 12.84 -17.25 11.19
N ASP A 227 13.28 -18.18 10.34
CA ASP A 227 14.69 -18.48 10.12
C ASP A 227 15.46 -17.22 9.69
N PRO A 228 16.46 -16.76 10.47
CA PRO A 228 17.23 -15.57 10.15
C PRO A 228 17.89 -15.60 8.77
N ALA A 229 18.28 -16.77 8.28
CA ALA A 229 18.91 -16.94 6.97
C ALA A 229 17.95 -16.63 5.80
N LYS A 230 16.65 -16.61 6.04
CA LYS A 230 15.62 -16.34 5.04
C LYS A 230 15.16 -14.89 5.03
N VAL A 231 15.35 -14.14 6.12
CA VAL A 231 14.83 -12.77 6.26
C VAL A 231 15.77 -11.78 5.59
N VAL A 232 15.26 -11.04 4.61
CA VAL A 232 16.01 -10.04 3.84
C VAL A 232 15.28 -8.70 3.89
N LYS A 233 16.02 -7.63 4.20
CA LYS A 233 15.45 -6.28 4.17
C LYS A 233 15.38 -5.77 2.73
N VAL A 234 14.16 -5.43 2.28
CA VAL A 234 13.88 -4.79 0.98
C VAL A 234 12.91 -3.64 1.23
N VAL A 235 13.41 -2.42 1.21
CA VAL A 235 12.63 -1.19 1.50
C VAL A 235 11.58 -0.91 0.41
N GLN A 236 10.55 -0.11 0.73
CA GLN A 236 9.55 0.28 -0.26
C GLN A 236 9.98 1.51 -1.06
N PRO A 237 9.70 1.56 -2.36
CA PRO A 237 9.93 2.76 -3.15
C PRO A 237 8.86 3.82 -2.94
N ILE A 238 9.25 5.08 -3.05
CA ILE A 238 8.37 6.23 -3.18
C ILE A 238 8.67 6.96 -4.49
N ASP A 239 7.64 7.22 -5.30
CA ASP A 239 7.79 7.99 -6.54
C ASP A 239 8.08 9.46 -6.23
N VAL A 240 9.36 9.78 -6.07
CA VAL A 240 9.86 11.12 -5.76
C VAL A 240 9.70 12.10 -6.94
N ASN A 241 9.40 11.60 -8.14
CA ASN A 241 9.10 12.42 -9.31
C ASN A 241 7.62 12.79 -9.34
N PHE A 242 6.74 11.88 -8.93
CA PHE A 242 5.34 12.16 -8.74
C PHE A 242 5.13 13.04 -7.49
N PHE A 243 5.67 12.69 -6.34
CA PHE A 243 5.63 13.49 -5.12
C PHE A 243 6.78 14.54 -5.12
N ASP A 244 6.70 15.49 -6.06
CA ASP A 244 7.65 16.61 -6.19
C ASP A 244 6.95 17.93 -5.95
N PRO A 245 7.23 18.63 -4.82
CA PRO A 245 6.54 19.88 -4.47
C PRO A 245 6.75 21.01 -5.48
N SER A 246 7.75 20.93 -6.35
CA SER A 246 7.98 21.95 -7.39
C SER A 246 7.03 21.85 -8.57
N LYS A 247 6.32 20.73 -8.73
CA LYS A 247 5.45 20.45 -9.88
C LYS A 247 3.98 20.85 -9.68
N TYR A 248 3.60 21.18 -8.44
CA TYR A 248 2.20 21.36 -8.11
C TYR A 248 1.92 22.69 -7.43
N GLU A 249 0.75 23.24 -7.74
CA GLU A 249 0.11 24.26 -6.93
C GLU A 249 -0.68 23.60 -5.80
N PRO A 250 -0.84 24.25 -4.63
CA PRO A 250 -1.62 23.72 -3.53
C PRO A 250 -3.10 23.54 -3.90
N LEU A 251 -3.72 22.46 -3.40
CA LEU A 251 -5.16 22.27 -3.47
C LEU A 251 -5.87 23.34 -2.63
N ASP A 252 -7.03 23.79 -3.06
CA ASP A 252 -7.93 24.58 -2.21
C ASP A 252 -8.56 23.67 -1.14
N ILE A 253 -7.77 23.35 -0.12
CA ILE A 253 -8.15 22.41 0.95
C ILE A 253 -9.37 22.90 1.76
N ALA A 254 -9.61 24.23 1.78
CA ALA A 254 -10.75 24.82 2.49
C ALA A 254 -12.09 24.51 1.79
N SER A 255 -12.09 24.28 0.49
CA SER A 255 -13.28 23.87 -0.26
C SER A 255 -13.57 22.37 -0.13
N GLU A 256 -12.55 21.55 0.18
CA GLU A 256 -12.67 20.10 0.27
C GLU A 256 -13.06 19.63 1.69
N GLY A 257 -12.75 20.40 2.71
CA GLY A 257 -12.92 20.01 4.11
C GLY A 257 -14.24 20.48 4.73
N ASN A 258 -14.96 19.55 5.37
CA ASN A 258 -16.12 19.86 6.21
C ASN A 258 -15.65 20.22 7.62
N LEU A 259 -16.04 21.41 8.11
CA LEU A 259 -15.72 21.85 9.46
C LEU A 259 -16.56 21.07 10.47
N VAL A 260 -15.89 20.37 11.40
CA VAL A 260 -16.53 19.56 12.45
C VAL A 260 -16.47 20.24 13.81
N LEU A 261 -15.32 20.82 14.15
CA LEU A 261 -15.12 21.56 15.42
C LEU A 261 -14.50 22.92 15.12
N GLY A 262 -14.72 23.87 16.02
CA GLY A 262 -14.20 25.23 15.91
C GLY A 262 -15.07 26.14 15.06
N ALA A 263 -14.49 27.17 14.50
CA ALA A 263 -15.15 28.15 13.63
C ALA A 263 -14.39 28.33 12.33
N LYS A 264 -15.09 28.57 11.23
CA LYS A 264 -14.43 29.02 10.00
C LYS A 264 -13.74 30.36 10.27
N ILE A 265 -12.43 30.40 10.06
CA ILE A 265 -11.69 31.64 10.15
C ILE A 265 -12.09 32.51 8.97
N PRO A 266 -12.54 33.77 9.21
CA PRO A 266 -12.95 34.63 8.12
C PRO A 266 -11.79 34.88 7.13
N ASN A 267 -12.05 34.83 5.83
CA ASN A 267 -11.08 35.15 4.76
C ASN A 267 -10.44 36.56 4.88
N SER A 268 -10.94 37.39 5.79
CA SER A 268 -10.45 38.76 6.08
C SER A 268 -9.29 38.78 7.09
N ASN A 269 -8.91 37.66 7.68
CA ASN A 269 -7.79 37.63 8.64
C ASN A 269 -6.46 37.66 7.84
N PRO A 270 -5.61 38.67 8.00
CA PRO A 270 -4.32 38.79 7.28
C PRO A 270 -3.27 37.75 7.75
N ARG A 271 -3.54 37.01 8.84
CA ARG A 271 -2.66 35.91 9.26
C ARG A 271 -3.05 34.64 8.52
N LYS A 272 -2.14 34.12 7.72
CA LYS A 272 -2.26 32.79 7.11
C LYS A 272 -2.39 31.75 8.21
N GLU A 273 -3.42 30.90 8.12
CA GLU A 273 -3.58 29.75 9.00
C GLU A 273 -2.42 28.78 8.84
N PHE A 274 -2.00 28.14 9.94
CA PHE A 274 -1.07 27.04 9.88
C PHE A 274 -1.84 25.71 9.75
N VAL A 275 -1.59 24.99 8.66
CA VAL A 275 -2.34 23.79 8.27
C VAL A 275 -1.59 22.53 8.71
N PHE A 276 -2.15 21.81 9.67
CA PHE A 276 -1.79 20.43 9.95
C PHE A 276 -2.62 19.49 9.07
N LEU A 277 -1.97 18.53 8.42
CA LEU A 277 -2.62 17.48 7.63
C LEU A 277 -2.35 16.11 8.25
N SER A 278 -3.39 15.27 8.31
CA SER A 278 -3.26 13.84 8.60
C SER A 278 -4.03 13.02 7.56
N VAL A 279 -3.44 11.93 7.08
CA VAL A 279 -4.02 11.07 6.03
C VAL A 279 -4.01 9.63 6.52
N PHE A 280 -5.20 9.04 6.72
CA PHE A 280 -5.34 7.68 7.28
C PHE A 280 -6.72 7.08 7.02
N LYS A 281 -6.83 5.75 7.11
CA LYS A 281 -8.11 5.05 7.24
C LYS A 281 -8.58 5.18 8.69
N TRP A 282 -9.88 5.35 8.92
CA TRP A 282 -10.42 5.51 10.28
C TRP A 282 -10.33 4.21 11.08
N GLU A 283 -9.12 3.91 11.52
CA GLU A 283 -8.75 2.78 12.37
C GLU A 283 -8.16 3.28 13.68
N PHE A 284 -8.43 2.61 14.80
CA PHE A 284 -7.85 2.96 16.10
C PHE A 284 -6.32 2.90 16.09
N ARG A 285 -5.76 1.97 15.34
CA ARG A 285 -4.32 1.85 15.12
C ARG A 285 -3.67 3.14 14.59
N LYS A 286 -4.40 3.94 13.82
CA LYS A 286 -3.88 5.20 13.23
C LYS A 286 -3.73 6.34 14.24
N GLY A 287 -4.17 6.15 15.49
CA GLY A 287 -3.96 7.11 16.57
C GLY A 287 -4.74 8.42 16.41
N TRP A 288 -5.88 8.39 15.70
CA TRP A 288 -6.74 9.56 15.53
C TRP A 288 -7.21 10.14 16.89
N ASP A 289 -7.39 9.28 17.88
CA ASP A 289 -7.74 9.65 19.27
C ASP A 289 -6.60 10.40 19.98
N VAL A 290 -5.35 9.96 19.76
CA VAL A 290 -4.13 10.64 20.26
C VAL A 290 -3.98 11.99 19.59
N LEU A 291 -4.17 12.05 18.26
CA LEU A 291 -4.08 13.29 17.49
C LEU A 291 -5.10 14.33 17.96
N LEU A 292 -6.36 13.95 18.05
CA LEU A 292 -7.42 14.86 18.49
C LEU A 292 -7.19 15.34 19.93
N LYS A 293 -6.80 14.43 20.85
CA LYS A 293 -6.47 14.82 22.23
C LYS A 293 -5.34 15.84 22.30
N ALA A 294 -4.25 15.59 21.58
CA ALA A 294 -3.10 16.48 21.58
C ALA A 294 -3.46 17.83 20.96
N TYR A 295 -4.06 17.84 19.79
CA TYR A 295 -4.42 19.06 19.07
C TYR A 295 -5.39 19.94 19.84
N LEU A 296 -6.51 19.38 20.32
CA LEU A 296 -7.55 20.14 21.01
C LEU A 296 -7.17 20.60 22.43
N ARG A 297 -6.19 19.96 23.08
CA ARG A 297 -5.64 20.41 24.35
C ARG A 297 -4.59 21.49 24.21
N GLU A 298 -3.88 21.49 23.07
CA GLU A 298 -2.79 22.43 22.82
C GLU A 298 -3.27 23.74 22.21
N PHE A 299 -4.32 23.68 21.36
CA PHE A 299 -4.73 24.82 20.54
C PHE A 299 -6.17 25.26 20.81
N SER A 300 -6.37 26.56 20.68
CA SER A 300 -7.66 27.24 20.70
C SER A 300 -7.93 27.97 19.38
N SER A 301 -9.10 28.58 19.22
CA SER A 301 -9.43 29.36 18.02
C SER A 301 -8.51 30.55 17.75
N ASP A 302 -7.79 31.05 18.78
CA ASP A 302 -6.91 32.21 18.67
C ASP A 302 -5.51 31.87 18.13
N ASP A 303 -5.15 30.59 18.10
CA ASP A 303 -3.83 30.15 17.65
C ASP A 303 -3.63 30.23 16.12
N GLY A 304 -4.72 30.38 15.34
CA GLY A 304 -4.64 30.48 13.88
C GLY A 304 -4.18 29.19 13.23
N VAL A 305 -4.61 28.05 13.77
CA VAL A 305 -4.27 26.72 13.29
C VAL A 305 -5.51 25.97 12.82
N VAL A 306 -5.34 25.07 11.87
CA VAL A 306 -6.40 24.15 11.44
C VAL A 306 -5.84 22.75 11.22
N LEU A 307 -6.59 21.73 11.65
CA LEU A 307 -6.29 20.32 11.43
C LEU A 307 -7.22 19.76 10.36
N TYR A 308 -6.65 19.34 9.23
CA TYR A 308 -7.37 18.60 8.19
C TYR A 308 -7.09 17.10 8.30
N LEU A 309 -8.17 16.32 8.30
CA LEU A 309 -8.16 14.85 8.34
C LEU A 309 -8.68 14.32 7.01
N LEU A 310 -7.79 13.88 6.10
CA LEU A 310 -8.22 13.08 4.95
C LEU A 310 -8.39 11.64 5.43
N THR A 311 -9.65 11.18 5.44
CA THR A 311 -9.96 9.85 5.96
C THR A 311 -11.09 9.17 5.16
N ASN A 312 -11.14 7.86 5.32
CA ASN A 312 -12.23 7.03 4.80
C ASN A 312 -12.67 6.01 5.85
N PRO A 313 -13.90 5.50 5.78
CA PRO A 313 -14.37 4.49 6.72
C PRO A 313 -13.59 3.18 6.50
N TYR A 314 -13.16 2.57 7.61
CA TYR A 314 -12.58 1.25 7.64
C TYR A 314 -13.49 0.34 8.46
N HIS A 315 -14.28 -0.50 7.80
CA HIS A 315 -15.29 -1.34 8.44
C HIS A 315 -16.24 -0.58 9.40
N SER A 316 -16.48 0.72 9.13
CA SER A 316 -17.29 1.60 9.97
C SER A 316 -18.17 2.55 9.13
N SER A 317 -19.03 3.33 9.77
CA SER A 317 -19.83 4.36 9.09
C SER A 317 -18.98 5.58 8.67
N ARG A 318 -19.48 6.35 7.70
CA ARG A 318 -18.87 7.64 7.26
C ARG A 318 -19.22 8.82 8.18
N ASP A 319 -19.90 8.59 9.28
CA ASP A 319 -20.36 9.62 10.22
C ASP A 319 -19.19 10.13 11.10
N PHE A 320 -18.22 10.77 10.47
CA PHE A 320 -17.00 11.24 11.14
C PHE A 320 -17.28 12.41 12.09
N ASP A 321 -18.23 13.27 11.74
CA ASP A 321 -18.63 14.42 12.53
C ASP A 321 -19.11 13.98 13.92
N ASN A 322 -20.09 13.07 13.96
CA ASN A 322 -20.59 12.54 15.22
C ASN A 322 -19.51 11.74 15.99
N LYS A 323 -18.65 11.00 15.29
CA LYS A 323 -17.53 10.26 15.94
C LYS A 323 -16.56 11.21 16.64
N ILE A 324 -16.19 12.33 16.00
CA ILE A 324 -15.27 13.31 16.59
C ILE A 324 -15.94 14.05 17.75
N VAL A 325 -17.19 14.50 17.58
CA VAL A 325 -17.94 15.20 18.64
C VAL A 325 -18.13 14.29 19.86
N GLN A 326 -18.59 13.05 19.63
CA GLN A 326 -18.76 12.06 20.70
C GLN A 326 -17.45 11.76 21.44
N PHE A 327 -16.33 11.63 20.68
CA PHE A 327 -15.01 11.40 21.26
C PHE A 327 -14.58 12.56 22.17
N VAL A 328 -14.85 13.81 21.79
CA VAL A 328 -14.55 15.00 22.60
C VAL A 328 -15.36 15.00 23.89
N GLU A 329 -16.67 14.69 23.81
CA GLU A 329 -17.56 14.57 24.95
C GLU A 329 -17.13 13.44 25.91
N ASP A 330 -16.92 12.23 25.41
CA ASP A 330 -16.50 11.05 26.19
C ASP A 330 -15.12 11.23 26.83
N SER A 331 -14.25 12.01 26.21
CA SER A 331 -12.93 12.34 26.74
C SER A 331 -12.94 13.43 27.80
N HIS A 332 -14.10 14.02 28.10
CA HIS A 332 -14.30 15.11 29.09
C HIS A 332 -13.29 16.25 28.90
N MET A 333 -13.02 16.61 27.65
CA MET A 333 -12.08 17.70 27.33
C MET A 333 -12.75 19.04 27.61
N GLU A 334 -12.10 19.89 28.39
CA GLU A 334 -12.58 21.24 28.66
C GLU A 334 -12.46 22.12 27.43
N ARG A 335 -13.57 22.74 27.04
CA ARG A 335 -13.58 23.67 25.90
C ARG A 335 -12.79 24.93 26.28
N PRO A 336 -11.81 25.35 25.46
CA PRO A 336 -11.11 26.62 25.69
C PRO A 336 -12.06 27.81 25.73
N VAL A 337 -11.74 28.83 26.49
CA VAL A 337 -12.60 30.06 26.65
C VAL A 337 -12.90 30.68 25.26
N ASN A 338 -11.92 30.69 24.38
CA ASN A 338 -12.03 31.26 23.05
C ASN A 338 -12.57 30.26 22.01
N GLY A 339 -12.94 29.04 22.42
CA GLY A 339 -13.45 27.98 21.57
C GLY A 339 -12.37 27.04 21.03
N TRP A 340 -12.82 25.93 20.46
CA TRP A 340 -11.93 24.92 19.88
C TRP A 340 -11.17 25.47 18.65
N ALA A 341 -9.91 25.08 18.49
CA ALA A 341 -9.21 25.17 17.23
C ALA A 341 -9.94 24.34 16.14
N SER A 342 -9.84 24.78 14.90
CA SER A 342 -10.63 24.21 13.80
C SER A 342 -10.16 22.81 13.42
N VAL A 343 -11.11 21.85 13.35
CA VAL A 343 -10.91 20.50 12.83
C VAL A 343 -11.83 20.29 11.65
N CYS A 344 -11.26 19.97 10.50
CA CYS A 344 -11.96 19.71 9.25
C CYS A 344 -11.73 18.27 8.78
N VAL A 345 -12.77 17.62 8.28
CA VAL A 345 -12.70 16.27 7.69
C VAL A 345 -12.89 16.36 6.18
N ILE A 346 -11.99 15.72 5.46
CA ILE A 346 -12.10 15.45 4.01
C ILE A 346 -12.49 13.98 3.90
N ASP A 347 -13.76 13.70 3.64
CA ASP A 347 -14.30 12.35 3.47
C ASP A 347 -14.68 12.05 2.01
N THR A 348 -14.42 13.02 1.12
CA THR A 348 -14.54 12.89 -0.32
C THR A 348 -13.36 12.13 -0.91
N HIS A 349 -13.57 11.55 -2.08
CA HIS A 349 -12.49 10.88 -2.79
C HIS A 349 -11.55 11.93 -3.42
N ILE A 350 -10.32 12.01 -2.90
CA ILE A 350 -9.24 12.75 -3.58
C ILE A 350 -8.58 11.80 -4.59
N ALA A 351 -8.60 12.17 -5.86
CA ALA A 351 -7.95 11.38 -6.89
C ALA A 351 -6.44 11.26 -6.63
N GLN A 352 -5.85 10.10 -6.93
CA GLN A 352 -4.42 9.86 -6.68
C GLN A 352 -3.52 10.95 -7.29
N VAL A 353 -3.90 11.47 -8.46
CA VAL A 353 -3.17 12.55 -9.16
C VAL A 353 -3.20 13.89 -8.41
N ASP A 354 -4.13 14.09 -7.50
CA ASP A 354 -4.29 15.31 -6.72
C ASP A 354 -3.70 15.20 -5.30
N LEU A 355 -3.29 14.01 -4.88
CA LEU A 355 -2.64 13.82 -3.56
C LEU A 355 -1.41 14.74 -3.37
N PRO A 356 -0.50 14.92 -4.35
CA PRO A 356 0.61 15.86 -4.18
C PRO A 356 0.14 17.30 -3.94
N LYS A 357 -0.96 17.74 -4.56
CA LYS A 357 -1.54 19.06 -4.33
C LYS A 357 -2.12 19.22 -2.93
N LEU A 358 -2.70 18.13 -2.37
CA LEU A 358 -3.18 18.10 -1.00
C LEU A 358 -2.01 18.24 0.01
N TYR A 359 -0.95 17.46 -0.16
CA TYR A 359 0.26 17.61 0.67
C TYR A 359 0.87 19.01 0.52
N LYS A 360 0.86 19.58 -0.69
CA LYS A 360 1.36 20.94 -0.94
C LYS A 360 0.56 22.04 -0.24
N ALA A 361 -0.71 21.79 0.08
CA ALA A 361 -1.58 22.72 0.79
C ALA A 361 -1.32 22.75 2.31
N ALA A 362 -0.57 21.80 2.86
CA ALA A 362 -0.27 21.70 4.28
C ALA A 362 1.07 22.37 4.65
N ASP A 363 1.18 22.79 5.92
CA ASP A 363 2.42 23.31 6.49
C ASP A 363 3.16 22.23 7.30
N ALA A 364 2.46 21.22 7.84
CA ALA A 364 3.03 20.04 8.50
C ALA A 364 2.12 18.82 8.38
N PHE A 365 2.73 17.64 8.38
CA PHE A 365 2.04 16.35 8.41
C PHE A 365 2.16 15.71 9.79
N VAL A 366 1.05 15.16 10.32
CA VAL A 366 1.01 14.55 11.65
C VAL A 366 0.27 13.22 11.60
N LEU A 367 0.93 12.12 12.03
CA LEU A 367 0.31 10.81 12.14
C LEU A 367 0.86 10.04 13.35
N PRO A 368 0.21 10.12 14.53
CA PRO A 368 0.63 9.40 15.73
C PRO A 368 0.09 7.96 15.72
N SER A 369 0.42 7.20 14.68
CA SER A 369 -0.01 5.81 14.53
C SER A 369 0.58 4.91 15.61
N ARG A 370 -0.19 3.93 16.09
CA ARG A 370 0.27 2.89 17.03
C ARG A 370 1.18 1.87 16.37
N GLY A 371 1.17 1.79 15.04
CA GLY A 371 2.05 0.93 14.26
C GLY A 371 1.77 1.01 12.77
N GLU A 372 2.81 0.99 11.98
CA GLU A 372 2.78 1.00 10.52
C GLU A 372 3.70 -0.08 9.97
N GLY A 373 3.26 -0.79 8.95
CA GLY A 373 4.16 -1.67 8.21
C GLY A 373 5.26 -0.88 7.49
N TRP A 374 4.87 0.26 6.89
CA TRP A 374 5.76 1.23 6.25
C TRP A 374 5.31 2.67 6.54
N GLY A 375 4.02 2.98 6.34
CA GLY A 375 3.49 4.34 6.51
C GLY A 375 3.58 5.16 5.22
N ARG A 376 2.92 4.71 4.14
CA ARG A 376 2.95 5.41 2.85
C ARG A 376 2.63 6.90 2.93
N PRO A 377 1.56 7.36 3.64
CA PRO A 377 1.29 8.79 3.76
C PRO A 377 2.44 9.58 4.41
N ILE A 378 3.22 8.95 5.29
CA ILE A 378 4.37 9.57 5.96
C ILE A 378 5.48 9.82 4.93
N VAL A 379 5.88 8.80 4.16
CA VAL A 379 6.94 8.95 3.15
C VAL A 379 6.51 9.83 1.97
N GLU A 380 5.22 9.89 1.65
CA GLU A 380 4.64 10.83 0.67
C GLU A 380 4.78 12.28 1.16
N ALA A 381 4.43 12.56 2.41
CA ALA A 381 4.64 13.85 3.05
C ALA A 381 6.12 14.24 3.09
N MET A 382 7.02 13.31 3.45
CA MET A 382 8.47 13.51 3.43
C MET A 382 8.98 13.80 2.01
N ALA A 383 8.52 13.09 1.00
CA ALA A 383 8.85 13.35 -0.40
C ALA A 383 8.36 14.74 -0.86
N MET A 384 7.22 15.20 -0.35
CA MET A 384 6.67 16.55 -0.59
C MET A 384 7.35 17.66 0.25
N SER A 385 8.45 17.33 0.94
CA SER A 385 9.20 18.26 1.79
C SER A 385 8.41 18.83 2.98
N LEU A 386 7.38 18.16 3.45
CA LEU A 386 6.66 18.58 4.66
C LEU A 386 7.48 18.23 5.92
N PRO A 387 7.46 19.09 6.95
CA PRO A 387 7.78 18.67 8.30
C PRO A 387 6.84 17.55 8.74
N VAL A 388 7.38 16.46 9.28
CA VAL A 388 6.61 15.29 9.66
C VAL A 388 6.75 15.00 11.16
N ILE A 389 5.62 14.89 11.86
CA ILE A 389 5.52 14.40 13.23
C ILE A 389 4.86 13.02 13.17
N THR A 390 5.54 11.96 13.56
CA THR A 390 4.99 10.61 13.58
C THR A 390 5.68 9.72 14.60
N THR A 391 4.99 8.68 15.05
CA THR A 391 5.46 7.78 16.11
C THR A 391 6.78 7.11 15.74
N ASN A 392 7.76 7.20 16.64
CA ASN A 392 9.06 6.56 16.51
C ASN A 392 9.01 5.08 16.91
N TRP A 393 8.20 4.31 16.18
CA TRP A 393 8.05 2.88 16.38
C TRP A 393 7.62 2.18 15.11
N SER A 394 7.95 0.87 14.97
CA SER A 394 7.63 0.00 13.82
C SER A 394 8.24 0.47 12.49
N GLY A 395 7.54 0.33 11.38
CA GLY A 395 8.02 0.68 10.04
C GLY A 395 8.68 2.06 9.91
N PRO A 396 8.12 3.13 10.47
CA PRO A 396 8.69 4.48 10.39
C PRO A 396 10.11 4.63 10.91
N THR A 397 10.56 3.79 11.83
CA THR A 397 11.95 3.81 12.35
C THR A 397 13.02 3.57 11.29
N GLU A 398 12.64 3.05 10.09
CA GLU A 398 13.58 2.86 8.98
C GLU A 398 14.05 4.17 8.36
N TYR A 399 13.22 5.22 8.39
CA TYR A 399 13.50 6.45 7.66
C TYR A 399 13.45 7.73 8.50
N LEU A 400 12.90 7.67 9.73
CA LEU A 400 12.87 8.81 10.63
C LEU A 400 14.23 9.05 11.28
N THR A 401 14.64 10.32 11.31
CA THR A 401 15.78 10.81 12.09
C THR A 401 15.46 12.19 12.66
N GLU A 402 16.22 12.63 13.66
CA GLU A 402 16.09 13.97 14.23
C GLU A 402 16.41 15.08 13.21
N GLU A 403 17.16 14.78 12.15
CA GLU A 403 17.51 15.76 11.12
C GLU A 403 16.41 15.94 10.06
N ASN A 404 15.54 14.91 9.87
CA ASN A 404 14.58 14.88 8.77
C ASN A 404 13.10 14.85 9.23
N SER A 405 12.85 14.80 10.54
CA SER A 405 11.51 14.64 11.09
C SER A 405 11.45 15.06 12.55
N TYR A 406 10.26 14.91 13.15
CA TYR A 406 10.00 15.01 14.58
C TYR A 406 9.50 13.64 15.07
N PRO A 407 10.43 12.73 15.45
CA PRO A 407 10.06 11.39 15.92
C PRO A 407 9.30 11.48 17.24
N LEU A 408 8.02 11.10 17.25
CA LEU A 408 7.16 11.15 18.43
C LEU A 408 7.49 10.00 19.38
N PRO A 409 7.84 10.26 20.64
CA PRO A 409 8.11 9.23 21.65
C PRO A 409 6.90 8.33 21.93
N VAL A 410 7.20 7.13 22.40
CA VAL A 410 6.23 6.11 22.84
C VAL A 410 6.19 6.10 24.37
N ASP A 411 5.03 6.31 24.97
CA ASP A 411 4.87 6.27 26.44
C ASP A 411 4.92 4.84 26.97
N ARG A 412 4.28 3.90 26.27
CA ARG A 412 4.22 2.49 26.62
C ARG A 412 3.81 1.63 25.43
N MET A 413 3.86 0.33 25.61
CA MET A 413 3.18 -0.62 24.73
C MET A 413 1.79 -0.93 25.23
N SER A 414 0.83 -1.12 24.35
CA SER A 414 -0.53 -1.55 24.65
C SER A 414 -0.95 -2.77 23.83
N GLU A 415 -1.92 -3.49 24.36
CA GLU A 415 -2.41 -4.71 23.71
C GLU A 415 -3.40 -4.38 22.58
N VAL A 416 -3.27 -5.07 21.46
CA VAL A 416 -4.29 -5.11 20.40
C VAL A 416 -5.49 -5.89 20.93
N THR A 417 -6.62 -5.21 21.12
CA THR A 417 -7.79 -5.77 21.81
C THR A 417 -8.72 -6.56 20.88
N GLU A 418 -8.66 -6.32 19.57
CA GLU A 418 -9.59 -6.86 18.59
C GLU A 418 -8.89 -7.38 17.34
N GLY A 419 -9.62 -8.18 16.54
CA GLY A 419 -9.17 -8.68 15.25
C GLY A 419 -8.18 -9.85 15.33
N PRO A 420 -7.54 -10.20 14.19
CA PRO A 420 -6.70 -11.39 14.07
C PRO A 420 -5.38 -11.30 14.84
N PHE A 421 -4.99 -10.09 15.27
CA PHE A 421 -3.77 -9.82 16.03
C PHE A 421 -4.04 -9.52 17.51
N LYS A 422 -5.22 -9.88 18.02
CA LYS A 422 -5.55 -9.74 19.46
C LYS A 422 -4.45 -10.38 20.31
N GLY A 423 -4.00 -9.64 21.33
CA GLY A 423 -2.93 -10.04 22.25
C GLY A 423 -1.52 -9.65 21.78
N HIS A 424 -1.35 -9.17 20.55
CA HIS A 424 -0.10 -8.53 20.12
C HIS A 424 0.03 -7.15 20.78
N LEU A 425 1.23 -6.59 20.75
CA LEU A 425 1.50 -5.26 21.25
C LEU A 425 1.76 -4.27 20.12
N TRP A 426 1.34 -3.02 20.35
CA TRP A 426 1.66 -1.87 19.55
C TRP A 426 1.99 -0.67 20.43
N ALA A 427 2.49 0.43 19.84
CA ALA A 427 2.89 1.61 20.58
C ALA A 427 1.68 2.44 21.05
N GLU A 428 1.78 3.04 22.24
CA GLU A 428 0.97 4.17 22.63
C GLU A 428 1.80 5.45 22.51
N PRO A 429 1.56 6.28 21.47
CA PRO A 429 2.27 7.53 21.26
C PRO A 429 1.97 8.52 22.37
N SER A 430 2.96 9.32 22.78
CA SER A 430 2.81 10.31 23.81
C SER A 430 1.93 11.49 23.38
N VAL A 431 0.81 11.69 24.06
CA VAL A 431 -0.07 12.86 23.85
C VAL A 431 0.64 14.16 24.24
N ILE A 432 1.40 14.15 25.34
CA ILE A 432 2.09 15.34 25.87
C ILE A 432 3.22 15.77 24.92
N GLU A 433 4.02 14.81 24.49
CA GLU A 433 5.09 15.11 23.54
C GLU A 433 4.54 15.53 22.17
N LEU A 434 3.41 14.96 21.75
CA LEU A 434 2.75 15.40 20.51
C LEU A 434 2.29 16.85 20.59
N GLN A 435 1.70 17.28 21.73
CA GLN A 435 1.35 18.69 21.96
C GLN A 435 2.59 19.59 21.82
N ALA A 436 3.67 19.23 22.53
CA ALA A 436 4.91 19.98 22.49
C ALA A 436 5.51 20.08 21.08
N LEU A 437 5.54 18.96 20.34
CA LEU A 437 6.07 18.92 18.97
C LEU A 437 5.21 19.73 17.99
N MET A 438 3.87 19.66 18.09
CA MET A 438 2.99 20.48 17.24
C MET A 438 3.19 21.98 17.52
N ARG A 439 3.31 22.40 18.76
CA ARG A 439 3.62 23.79 19.14
C ARG A 439 5.01 24.20 18.64
N HIS A 440 5.99 23.33 18.81
CA HIS A 440 7.37 23.57 18.37
C HIS A 440 7.45 23.83 16.86
N VAL A 441 6.79 23.03 16.03
CA VAL A 441 6.80 23.16 14.56
C VAL A 441 6.26 24.53 14.11
N ILE A 442 5.22 25.03 14.77
CA ILE A 442 4.65 26.37 14.49
C ILE A 442 5.65 27.45 14.88
N SER A 443 6.24 27.33 16.08
CA SER A 443 7.14 28.33 16.64
C SER A 443 8.50 28.39 15.97
N ASN A 444 8.93 27.31 15.31
CA ASN A 444 10.25 27.14 14.68
C ASN A 444 10.15 26.81 13.20
N ALA A 445 9.41 27.63 12.45
CA ALA A 445 9.06 27.37 11.04
C ALA A 445 10.27 27.14 10.12
N GLU A 446 11.41 27.81 10.34
CA GLU A 446 12.59 27.64 9.49
C GLU A 446 13.30 26.31 9.78
N GLU A 447 13.37 25.86 11.03
CA GLU A 447 13.85 24.53 11.39
C GLU A 447 12.94 23.46 10.75
N ALA A 448 11.62 23.60 10.90
CA ALA A 448 10.65 22.69 10.34
C ALA A 448 10.80 22.55 8.82
N LYS A 449 10.93 23.65 8.10
CA LYS A 449 11.20 23.64 6.65
C LYS A 449 12.55 22.98 6.30
N ALA A 450 13.58 23.18 7.12
CA ALA A 450 14.88 22.55 6.91
C ALA A 450 14.79 21.03 7.06
N LYS A 451 14.08 20.53 8.08
CA LYS A 451 13.80 19.10 8.28
C LYS A 451 12.99 18.52 7.11
N GLY A 452 11.94 19.20 6.64
CA GLY A 452 11.17 18.78 5.47
C GLY A 452 12.03 18.68 4.20
N LYS A 453 12.92 19.63 3.96
CA LYS A 453 13.89 19.57 2.84
C LYS A 453 14.86 18.40 2.98
N GLN A 454 15.33 18.12 4.21
CA GLN A 454 16.21 16.97 4.47
C GLN A 454 15.45 15.67 4.27
N ALA A 455 14.19 15.59 4.71
CA ALA A 455 13.30 14.45 4.48
C ALA A 455 13.23 14.08 2.98
N ARG A 456 12.95 15.05 2.12
CA ARG A 456 12.93 14.82 0.66
C ARG A 456 14.26 14.31 0.12
N LYS A 457 15.39 14.89 0.56
CA LYS A 457 16.72 14.41 0.13
C LYS A 457 16.93 12.93 0.48
N ASP A 458 16.49 12.53 1.68
CA ASP A 458 16.62 11.15 2.13
C ASP A 458 15.68 10.22 1.35
N MET A 459 14.43 10.64 1.03
CA MET A 459 13.53 9.89 0.17
C MET A 459 14.14 9.67 -1.22
N ILE A 460 14.71 10.69 -1.85
CA ILE A 460 15.38 10.57 -3.15
C ILE A 460 16.56 9.61 -3.08
N ARG A 461 17.43 9.78 -2.08
CA ARG A 461 18.69 9.03 -1.98
C ARG A 461 18.49 7.56 -1.63
N ARG A 462 17.51 7.23 -0.77
CA ARG A 462 17.35 5.89 -0.17
C ARG A 462 16.19 5.09 -0.73
N PHE A 463 15.15 5.76 -1.19
CA PHE A 463 13.85 5.13 -1.46
C PHE A 463 13.28 5.50 -2.84
N SER A 464 14.05 6.18 -3.71
CA SER A 464 13.57 6.43 -5.08
C SER A 464 13.34 5.12 -5.85
N PRO A 465 12.46 5.13 -6.87
CA PRO A 465 12.17 3.95 -7.67
C PRO A 465 13.43 3.29 -8.24
N GLU A 466 14.40 4.07 -8.71
CA GLU A 466 15.66 3.60 -9.29
C GLU A 466 16.52 2.86 -8.27
N VAL A 467 16.65 3.42 -7.05
CA VAL A 467 17.46 2.83 -5.97
C VAL A 467 16.87 1.49 -5.55
N VAL A 468 15.55 1.44 -5.34
CA VAL A 468 14.89 0.22 -4.87
C VAL A 468 14.81 -0.84 -5.97
N ALA A 469 14.54 -0.45 -7.22
CA ALA A 469 14.55 -1.38 -8.35
C ALA A 469 15.95 -1.97 -8.58
N GLY A 470 17.01 -1.17 -8.45
CA GLY A 470 18.39 -1.65 -8.49
C GLY A 470 18.69 -2.67 -7.39
N MET A 471 18.25 -2.42 -6.15
CA MET A 471 18.36 -3.35 -5.02
C MET A 471 17.66 -4.69 -5.34
N ILE A 472 16.40 -4.64 -5.77
CA ILE A 472 15.63 -5.85 -6.10
C ILE A 472 16.27 -6.61 -7.26
N THR A 473 16.68 -5.92 -8.32
CA THR A 473 17.36 -6.54 -9.47
C THR A 473 18.63 -7.25 -9.02
N GLY A 474 19.42 -6.65 -8.13
CA GLY A 474 20.59 -7.30 -7.54
C GLY A 474 20.25 -8.57 -6.76
N HIS A 475 19.19 -8.55 -5.95
CA HIS A 475 18.72 -9.76 -5.23
C HIS A 475 18.25 -10.85 -6.19
N ILE A 476 17.49 -10.50 -7.23
CA ILE A 476 17.02 -11.45 -8.25
C ILE A 476 18.22 -12.04 -9.03
N GLN A 477 19.18 -11.20 -9.41
CA GLN A 477 20.39 -11.67 -10.09
C GLN A 477 21.17 -12.68 -9.25
N ASN A 478 21.36 -12.39 -7.97
CA ASN A 478 22.03 -13.32 -7.03
C ASN A 478 21.30 -14.67 -6.90
N ILE A 479 19.98 -14.71 -7.09
CA ILE A 479 19.21 -15.97 -7.11
C ILE A 479 19.42 -16.71 -8.43
N ILE A 480 19.45 -16.00 -9.55
CA ILE A 480 19.65 -16.58 -10.89
C ILE A 480 21.04 -17.20 -11.03
N ASP A 481 22.06 -16.62 -10.39
CA ASP A 481 23.47 -17.03 -10.48
C ASP A 481 23.83 -18.20 -9.56
N ARG A 482 22.91 -18.63 -8.65
CA ARG A 482 23.07 -19.82 -7.79
C ARG A 482 22.82 -21.12 -8.55
#